data_5f2e16eae08959538ce15940471a8b5e
#
_entry.id   5f2e16eae08959538ce15940471a8b5e
#
_cell.length_a   1.000
_cell.length_b   1.000
_cell.length_c   1.000
_cell.angle_alpha   90.00
_cell.angle_beta   90.00
_cell.angle_gamma   90.00
#
_symmetry.space_group_name_H-M   'P 1'
#
loop_
_entity.id
_entity.type
_entity.pdbx_description
1 polymer ?
#
loop_
_entity_poly.entity_id
_entity_poly.type
_entity_poly.pdbx_seq_one_letter_code
_entity_poly.pdbx_strand_id
1 'polypeptide(L)'
;MSLAFKIGLRKIPNHKVFVANSSHPRHRVKERIIMEGLLPYICAICKIEPMWQSKTLTLVLDHINGVNNDNRLKNLRFLCPNCNSQTNTFSLGHKRMKKQS
;
A
#
# COMPACT_ATOMS: atom_id res chain seq x y z
N MET A 1 13.30 2.50 -22.67
CA MET A 1 13.32 2.01 -22.18
C MET A 1 13.56 1.47 -21.74
N SER A 2 13.63 1.60 -21.69
CA SER A 2 13.76 1.05 -21.26
C SER A 2 13.70 0.55 -20.76
N LEU A 3 13.80 0.63 -20.59
CA LEU A 3 13.71 0.01 -20.05
C LEU A 3 13.17 -0.78 -19.95
N ALA A 4 12.87 -0.56 -20.06
CA ALA A 4 12.10 -1.40 -19.90
C ALA A 4 12.32 -2.69 -20.27
N PHE A 5 12.74 -2.90 -20.64
CA PHE A 5 12.98 -3.91 -20.76
C PHE A 5 13.62 -4.56 -20.10
N LYS A 6 14.06 -4.38 -20.16
CA LYS A 6 14.88 -5.02 -19.44
C LYS A 6 14.31 -5.36 -18.21
N ILE A 7 13.59 -4.55 -17.82
CA ILE A 7 13.00 -4.74 -16.64
C ILE A 7 12.04 -5.82 -16.67
N GLY A 8 11.32 -5.97 -17.72
CA GLY A 8 10.35 -7.00 -17.79
C GLY A 8 10.95 -8.37 -17.62
N LEU A 9 12.19 -8.52 -18.00
CA LEU A 9 12.79 -9.81 -17.91
C LEU A 9 12.97 -10.29 -16.50
N ARG A 10 13.15 -9.37 -15.58
CA ARG A 10 13.37 -9.76 -14.24
C ARG A 10 12.17 -9.60 -13.37
N LYS A 11 11.05 -9.25 -13.94
CA LYS A 11 9.88 -8.98 -13.16
C LYS A 11 9.35 -10.24 -12.52
N ILE A 12 9.12 -10.21 -11.22
CA ILE A 12 8.51 -11.31 -10.51
C ILE A 12 7.02 -11.28 -10.80
N PRO A 13 6.42 -12.40 -11.17
CA PRO A 13 5.00 -12.40 -11.53
C PRO A 13 4.11 -12.04 -10.34
N ASN A 14 2.97 -11.45 -10.64
CA ASN A 14 2.05 -11.00 -9.60
C ASN A 14 1.64 -12.11 -8.64
N HIS A 15 1.47 -13.33 -9.13
CA HIS A 15 1.04 -14.40 -8.24
C HIS A 15 2.09 -14.78 -7.21
N LYS A 16 3.30 -14.25 -7.35
CA LYS A 16 4.33 -14.46 -6.34
C LYS A 16 4.53 -13.23 -5.47
N VAL A 17 4.02 -12.10 -5.89
CA VAL A 17 4.14 -10.85 -5.13
C VAL A 17 2.95 -10.68 -4.21
N PHE A 18 1.74 -10.87 -4.74
CA PHE A 18 0.51 -10.59 -4.03
C PHE A 18 0.00 -11.82 -3.29
N VAL A 19 0.82 -12.27 -2.34
CA VAL A 19 0.54 -13.45 -1.55
C VAL A 19 0.73 -13.15 -0.08
N ALA A 20 0.19 -13.99 0.77
CA ALA A 20 0.48 -13.91 2.19
C ALA A 20 1.92 -14.33 2.37
N ASN A 21 2.61 -13.80 3.32
CA ASN A 21 4.02 -14.14 3.53
C ASN A 21 4.91 -13.71 2.38
N SER A 22 4.60 -12.59 1.76
CA SER A 22 5.40 -12.08 0.66
C SER A 22 6.71 -11.50 1.16
N SER A 23 7.78 -11.73 0.43
CA SER A 23 9.07 -11.13 0.77
C SER A 23 9.31 -9.81 0.05
N HIS A 24 8.36 -9.36 -0.78
CA HIS A 24 8.54 -8.12 -1.50
C HIS A 24 8.40 -6.93 -0.55
N PRO A 25 9.31 -5.95 -0.62
CA PRO A 25 9.20 -4.77 0.25
C PRO A 25 8.02 -3.92 -0.14
N ARG A 26 7.47 -3.23 0.84
CA ARG A 26 6.26 -2.45 0.63
C ARG A 26 6.35 -1.46 -0.52
N HIS A 27 7.45 -0.77 -0.65
CA HIS A 27 7.55 0.26 -1.69
C HIS A 27 7.50 -0.35 -3.09
N ARG A 28 8.02 -1.56 -3.27
CA ARG A 28 7.96 -2.21 -4.56
C ARG A 28 6.57 -2.71 -4.84
N VAL A 29 5.88 -3.21 -3.83
CA VAL A 29 4.50 -3.66 -3.96
C VAL A 29 3.63 -2.47 -4.34
N LYS A 30 3.82 -1.33 -3.67
CA LYS A 30 3.06 -0.13 -3.95
C LYS A 30 3.27 0.34 -5.38
N GLU A 31 4.53 0.38 -5.82
CA GLU A 31 4.83 0.80 -7.18
C GLU A 31 4.13 -0.08 -8.20
N ARG A 32 4.15 -1.39 -7.99
CA ARG A 32 3.54 -2.30 -8.93
C ARG A 32 2.03 -2.10 -8.99
N ILE A 33 1.39 -1.92 -7.85
CA ILE A 33 -0.05 -1.69 -7.81
C ILE A 33 -0.40 -0.43 -8.59
N ILE A 34 0.36 0.64 -8.41
CA ILE A 34 0.10 1.89 -9.10
C ILE A 34 0.33 1.73 -10.59
N MET A 35 1.46 1.15 -10.97
CA MET A 35 1.78 1.01 -12.38
C MET A 35 0.81 0.14 -13.13
N GLU A 36 0.31 -0.90 -12.49
CA GLU A 36 -0.60 -1.83 -13.16
C GLU A 36 -2.07 -1.55 -12.88
N GLY A 37 -2.35 -0.51 -12.10
CA GLY A 37 -3.73 -0.14 -11.84
C GLY A 37 -4.53 -1.20 -11.10
N LEU A 38 -3.89 -1.92 -10.18
CA LEU A 38 -4.53 -3.04 -9.52
C LEU A 38 -5.51 -2.62 -8.43
N LEU A 39 -5.35 -1.41 -7.90
CA LEU A 39 -6.25 -0.85 -6.91
C LEU A 39 -6.44 0.62 -7.25
N PRO A 40 -7.60 1.20 -6.94
CA PRO A 40 -7.79 2.63 -7.18
C PRO A 40 -6.88 3.45 -6.27
N TYR A 41 -6.23 4.45 -6.82
CA TYR A 41 -5.30 5.27 -6.04
C TYR A 41 -6.05 6.44 -5.42
N ILE A 42 -6.92 6.11 -4.47
CA ILE A 42 -7.65 7.09 -3.68
C ILE A 42 -7.75 6.52 -2.28
N CYS A 43 -7.99 7.36 -1.30
CA CYS A 43 -8.12 6.87 0.07
C CYS A 43 -9.36 5.97 0.18
N ALA A 44 -9.18 4.78 0.69
CA ALA A 44 -10.27 3.82 0.79
C ALA A 44 -11.33 4.25 1.81
N ILE A 45 -10.98 5.10 2.73
CA ILE A 45 -11.90 5.53 3.78
C ILE A 45 -12.56 6.85 3.48
N CYS A 46 -11.79 7.92 3.30
CA CYS A 46 -12.38 9.25 3.09
C CYS A 46 -12.51 9.61 1.62
N LYS A 47 -11.98 8.78 0.73
CA LYS A 47 -12.11 8.96 -0.71
C LYS A 47 -11.39 10.18 -1.28
N ILE A 48 -10.47 10.76 -0.53
CA ILE A 48 -9.72 11.88 -1.07
C ILE A 48 -8.81 11.38 -2.20
N GLU A 49 -8.70 12.17 -3.25
CA GLU A 49 -7.80 11.87 -4.34
C GLU A 49 -6.38 12.21 -3.90
N PRO A 50 -5.36 11.79 -4.66
CA PRO A 50 -3.98 12.04 -4.24
C PRO A 50 -3.56 13.50 -4.44
N MET A 51 -4.33 14.40 -3.85
CA MET A 51 -4.10 15.81 -3.96
C MET A 51 -4.64 16.52 -2.73
N TRP A 52 -3.91 17.47 -2.22
CA TRP A 52 -4.33 18.23 -1.06
C TRP A 52 -3.85 19.66 -1.21
N GLN A 53 -4.81 20.57 -1.22
CA GLN A 53 -4.51 21.99 -1.37
C GLN A 53 -3.62 22.26 -2.59
N SER A 54 -4.01 21.66 -3.71
CA SER A 54 -3.34 21.82 -5.01
C SER A 54 -1.93 21.24 -5.05
N LYS A 55 -1.60 20.36 -4.09
CA LYS A 55 -0.31 19.70 -4.08
C LYS A 55 -0.51 18.20 -4.09
N THR A 56 0.50 17.48 -4.56
CA THR A 56 0.44 16.03 -4.57
C THR A 56 0.35 15.51 -3.14
N LEU A 57 -0.57 14.59 -2.93
CA LEU A 57 -0.70 13.92 -1.65
C LEU A 57 -0.35 12.46 -1.86
N THR A 58 0.70 12.00 -1.22
CA THR A 58 1.12 10.61 -1.35
C THR A 58 0.24 9.75 -0.44
N LEU A 59 -0.41 8.76 -1.04
CA LEU A 59 -1.23 7.84 -0.27
C LEU A 59 -0.36 6.70 0.25
N VAL A 60 -0.78 6.10 1.33
CA VAL A 60 -0.03 5.05 2.02
C VAL A 60 -0.65 3.70 1.70
N LEU A 61 0.16 2.70 1.41
CA LEU A 61 -0.34 1.35 1.21
C LEU A 61 -0.55 0.73 2.58
N ASP A 62 -1.78 0.34 2.86
CA ASP A 62 -2.17 -0.20 4.16
C ASP A 62 -2.49 -1.68 4.06
N HIS A 63 -2.05 -2.43 5.05
CA HIS A 63 -2.37 -3.85 5.16
C HIS A 63 -3.54 -3.96 6.13
N ILE A 64 -4.72 -4.27 5.60
CA ILE A 64 -5.96 -4.22 6.38
C ILE A 64 -5.89 -5.00 7.68
N ASN A 65 -5.29 -6.19 7.65
CA ASN A 65 -5.17 -7.00 8.86
C ASN A 65 -3.94 -6.66 9.71
N GLY A 66 -3.15 -5.66 9.30
CA GLY A 66 -1.98 -5.26 10.08
C GLY A 66 -0.75 -6.14 9.89
N VAL A 67 -0.82 -7.16 9.04
CA VAL A 67 0.31 -8.05 8.81
C VAL A 67 1.08 -7.55 7.59
N ASN A 68 2.26 -7.00 7.84
CA ASN A 68 2.97 -6.24 6.80
C ASN A 68 3.56 -7.06 5.66
N ASN A 69 3.53 -8.36 5.72
CA ASN A 69 3.95 -9.17 4.59
C ASN A 69 2.80 -9.96 3.96
N ASP A 70 1.56 -9.65 4.36
CA ASP A 70 0.40 -10.27 3.74
C ASP A 70 -0.04 -9.36 2.61
N ASN A 71 0.55 -9.58 1.44
CA ASN A 71 0.33 -8.74 0.28
C ASN A 71 -0.75 -9.24 -0.66
N ARG A 72 -1.67 -10.07 -0.17
CA ARG A 72 -2.80 -10.44 -1.00
C ARG A 72 -3.59 -9.19 -1.32
N LEU A 73 -3.99 -9.02 -2.58
CA LEU A 73 -4.65 -7.78 -2.99
C LEU A 73 -5.88 -7.47 -2.15
N LYS A 74 -6.63 -8.48 -1.74
CA LYS A 74 -7.82 -8.25 -0.92
C LYS A 74 -7.47 -7.69 0.46
N ASN A 75 -6.20 -7.77 0.86
CA ASN A 75 -5.75 -7.27 2.15
C ASN A 75 -5.09 -5.90 2.03
N LEU A 76 -5.06 -5.33 0.83
CA LEU A 76 -4.36 -4.08 0.60
C LEU A 76 -5.32 -2.96 0.22
N ARG A 77 -5.00 -1.75 0.64
CA ARG A 77 -5.77 -0.58 0.26
C ARG A 77 -4.86 0.64 0.37
N PHE A 78 -5.27 1.74 -0.26
CA PHE A 78 -4.55 2.99 -0.10
C PHE A 78 -5.29 3.86 0.90
N LEU A 79 -4.57 4.58 1.73
CA LEU A 79 -5.15 5.50 2.70
C LEU A 79 -4.38 6.81 2.63
N CYS A 80 -5.08 7.92 2.88
CA CYS A 80 -4.39 9.18 3.04
C CYS A 80 -3.68 9.15 4.40
N PRO A 81 -2.67 9.98 4.62
CA PRO A 81 -1.95 9.95 5.89
C PRO A 81 -2.84 10.15 7.10
N ASN A 82 -3.88 10.97 6.98
CA ASN A 82 -4.75 11.20 8.10
C ASN A 82 -5.57 9.95 8.46
N CYS A 83 -6.18 9.31 7.45
CA CYS A 83 -6.94 8.10 7.73
C CYS A 83 -6.04 6.98 8.18
N ASN A 84 -4.82 6.93 7.63
CA ASN A 84 -3.87 5.90 8.03
C ASN A 84 -3.56 6.01 9.52
N SER A 85 -3.42 7.22 10.03
CA SER A 85 -3.09 7.41 11.44
C SER A 85 -4.25 7.07 12.36
N GLN A 86 -5.46 6.91 11.80
CA GLN A 86 -6.64 6.62 12.61
C GLN A 86 -6.98 5.13 12.62
N THR A 87 -6.25 4.29 11.91
CA THR A 87 -6.61 2.88 11.84
C THR A 87 -6.19 2.14 13.09
N ASN A 88 -6.88 1.05 13.36
CA ASN A 88 -6.55 0.22 14.51
C ASN A 88 -5.19 -0.48 14.33
N THR A 89 -4.70 -0.57 13.11
CA THR A 89 -3.45 -1.26 12.85
C THR A 89 -2.27 -0.31 12.74
N PHE A 90 -2.51 0.99 12.89
CA PHE A 90 -1.44 1.97 12.78
C PHE A 90 -0.44 1.76 13.90
N SER A 91 0.84 1.69 13.56
CA SER A 91 1.88 1.53 14.57
C SER A 91 1.67 0.32 15.46
N LEU A 92 1.35 -0.81 14.86
CA LEU A 92 1.16 -2.00 15.67
C LEU A 92 2.30 -2.29 16.61
N GLY A 93 3.50 -1.90 16.25
CA GLY A 93 4.62 -2.09 17.15
C GLY A 93 4.57 -1.23 18.39
N HIS A 94 3.69 -0.22 18.40
CA HIS A 94 3.54 0.64 19.55
C HIS A 94 2.17 0.48 20.12
N LYS A 95 1.69 -0.69 20.18
CA LYS A 95 0.39 -0.91 20.64
C LYS A 95 -0.03 -0.30 21.88
N ARG A 96 0.83 0.06 22.71
CA ARG A 96 0.40 0.69 23.89
C ARG A 96 -0.35 1.93 23.60
N MET A 97 -0.23 2.43 22.44
CA MET A 97 -0.92 3.58 22.22
C MET A 97 -2.30 3.42 21.99
N LYS A 98 -2.64 2.42 21.75
CA LYS A 98 -3.88 2.24 21.51
C LYS A 98 -4.75 2.41 22.47
N LYS A 99 -4.57 2.48 23.28
CA LYS A 99 -5.33 2.65 24.16
C LYS A 99 -5.90 3.77 24.29
N GLN A 100 -5.81 4.36 23.91
CA GLN A 100 -6.31 5.42 24.14
C GLN A 100 -7.22 5.77 23.43
N SER A 101 -7.49 5.51 22.96
CA SER A 101 -8.34 5.89 22.48
C SER A 101 -8.82 6.03 22.27
#